data_741f49068cf13a4a559fafa0a16f789b
#
_entry.id   741f49068cf13a4a559fafa0a16f789b
#
_cell.length_a   1.000
_cell.length_b   1.000
_cell.length_c   1.000
_cell.angle_alpha   90.00
_cell.angle_beta   90.00
_cell.angle_gamma   90.00
#
_symmetry.space_group_name_H-M   'P 1'
#
loop_
_entity.id
_entity.type
_entity.pdbx_description
1 polymer ?
#
loop_
_entity_poly.entity_id
_entity_poly.type
_entity_poly.pdbx_seq_one_letter_code
_entity_poly.pdbx_strand_id
1 'polypeptide(L)'
;QALNALSSGSCTIILDACMVLRVNGKNKGGMNDNGPSWGKVYTTYAGISKAANWTDSALSALYSYYGKTVRGLFHTIDVRKSTGISCVSGGGTYCYGTYVTISASSSAGYDFTNWNNDSSMSSSSYGFYVNSGGTYTAYAKAGTIAVTFWRNTSASDSEKISKSYTYGDINQAFPAVGWQMAGYHMNGWGNNSYDTTAGYPLLCGVANSWIESNRPSKNIYAVWQENEYTIEYDTGVSATVKYS
;
A
#
# COMPACT_ATOMS: atom_id res chain seq x y z
N GLN A 1 -14.86 -33.52 -9.88
CA GLN A 1 -14.51 -32.83 -8.64
C GLN A 1 -13.11 -33.16 -8.09
N ALA A 2 -12.32 -33.94 -8.77
CA ALA A 2 -11.12 -34.50 -8.16
C ALA A 2 -9.81 -34.06 -8.78
N LEU A 3 -9.81 -33.14 -9.71
CA LEU A 3 -8.57 -32.49 -10.13
C LEU A 3 -8.40 -31.17 -9.37
N ASN A 4 -8.28 -31.30 -8.07
CA ASN A 4 -7.87 -30.16 -7.27
C ASN A 4 -6.38 -30.02 -7.38
N ALA A 5 -5.98 -28.93 -7.95
CA ALA A 5 -4.70 -28.35 -7.66
C ALA A 5 -3.50 -28.88 -8.47
N LEU A 6 -3.33 -28.38 -9.66
CA LEU A 6 -2.05 -28.41 -10.34
C LEU A 6 -1.52 -26.94 -10.39
N SER A 7 -0.64 -26.58 -9.52
CA SER A 7 0.09 -25.31 -9.59
C SER A 7 1.50 -25.56 -10.12
N SER A 8 2.21 -24.51 -10.42
CA SER A 8 3.66 -24.58 -10.70
C SER A 8 4.48 -25.10 -9.52
N GLY A 9 3.84 -25.27 -8.35
CA GLY A 9 4.41 -25.94 -7.18
C GLY A 9 3.93 -27.38 -7.06
N SER A 10 4.28 -28.06 -5.99
CA SER A 10 3.81 -29.40 -5.72
C SER A 10 2.32 -29.39 -5.40
N CYS A 11 1.56 -30.13 -6.16
CA CYS A 11 0.13 -30.35 -5.96
C CYS A 11 -0.17 -31.79 -5.65
N THR A 12 -1.16 -32.01 -4.82
CA THR A 12 -1.71 -33.32 -4.55
C THR A 12 -2.97 -33.52 -5.38
N ILE A 13 -2.99 -34.52 -6.23
CA ILE A 13 -4.20 -34.93 -6.95
C ILE A 13 -4.83 -36.07 -6.18
N ILE A 14 -6.03 -35.85 -5.70
CA ILE A 14 -6.85 -36.90 -5.08
C ILE A 14 -7.91 -37.28 -6.10
N LEU A 15 -7.87 -38.53 -6.56
CA LEU A 15 -8.93 -39.06 -7.37
C LEU A 15 -10.08 -39.47 -6.44
N ASP A 16 -11.26 -38.88 -6.67
CA ASP A 16 -12.45 -39.22 -5.91
C ASP A 16 -12.79 -40.71 -6.13
N ALA A 17 -13.11 -41.37 -5.05
CA ALA A 17 -13.48 -42.77 -5.03
C ALA A 17 -14.67 -43.14 -5.95
N CYS A 18 -15.48 -42.13 -6.29
CA CYS A 18 -16.63 -42.30 -7.16
C CYS A 18 -16.34 -42.19 -8.65
N MET A 19 -15.10 -41.81 -9.02
CA MET A 19 -14.70 -41.64 -10.42
C MET A 19 -13.97 -42.87 -10.95
N VAL A 20 -14.56 -43.52 -11.95
CA VAL A 20 -13.85 -44.53 -12.74
C VAL A 20 -13.19 -43.85 -13.92
N LEU A 21 -11.89 -43.82 -13.90
CA LEU A 21 -11.08 -43.30 -15.00
C LEU A 21 -10.88 -44.40 -16.04
N ARG A 22 -11.35 -44.18 -17.26
CA ARG A 22 -11.12 -45.08 -18.38
C ARG A 22 -10.15 -44.45 -19.36
N VAL A 23 -9.09 -45.21 -19.65
CA VAL A 23 -8.10 -44.82 -20.66
C VAL A 23 -7.96 -46.01 -21.62
N ASN A 24 -8.18 -45.76 -22.87
CA ASN A 24 -8.15 -46.82 -23.91
C ASN A 24 -9.07 -48.00 -23.59
N GLY A 25 -10.27 -47.75 -23.09
CA GLY A 25 -11.26 -48.76 -22.75
C GLY A 25 -10.99 -49.55 -21.47
N LYS A 26 -9.89 -49.30 -20.79
CA LYS A 26 -9.54 -49.94 -19.51
C LYS A 26 -9.74 -48.98 -18.36
N ASN A 27 -10.26 -49.48 -17.25
CA ASN A 27 -10.32 -48.71 -16.00
C ASN A 27 -8.91 -48.43 -15.49
N LYS A 28 -8.65 -47.19 -15.15
CA LYS A 28 -7.32 -46.72 -14.64
C LYS A 28 -7.40 -46.14 -13.26
N GLY A 29 -8.47 -46.35 -12.58
CA GLY A 29 -8.76 -45.90 -11.23
C GLY A 29 -10.24 -45.83 -10.99
N GLY A 30 -10.68 -45.83 -9.78
CA GLY A 30 -12.06 -45.82 -9.39
C GLY A 30 -12.44 -47.02 -8.54
N MET A 31 -13.68 -47.02 -8.06
CA MET A 31 -14.15 -48.07 -7.11
C MET A 31 -14.14 -49.49 -7.65
N ASN A 32 -14.20 -49.67 -8.96
CA ASN A 32 -14.23 -50.96 -9.58
C ASN A 32 -12.90 -51.38 -10.21
N ASP A 33 -11.84 -50.62 -9.99
CA ASP A 33 -10.53 -50.97 -10.49
C ASP A 33 -9.75 -51.67 -9.38
N ASN A 34 -9.51 -52.96 -9.54
CA ASN A 34 -8.68 -53.74 -8.64
C ASN A 34 -7.15 -53.36 -8.77
N GLY A 35 -6.88 -52.33 -9.52
CA GLY A 35 -5.50 -51.87 -9.74
C GLY A 35 -4.92 -51.09 -8.59
N PRO A 36 -3.59 -51.08 -8.50
CA PRO A 36 -2.83 -50.42 -7.42
C PRO A 36 -2.89 -48.88 -7.43
N SER A 37 -3.53 -48.27 -8.44
CA SER A 37 -3.65 -46.81 -8.58
C SER A 37 -4.79 -46.19 -7.77
N TRP A 38 -5.63 -47.02 -7.23
CA TRP A 38 -6.80 -46.62 -6.47
C TRP A 38 -6.38 -45.89 -5.16
N GLY A 39 -6.92 -44.71 -4.97
CA GLY A 39 -6.60 -43.91 -3.78
C GLY A 39 -5.16 -43.34 -3.72
N LYS A 40 -4.39 -43.47 -4.78
CA LYS A 40 -3.05 -42.87 -4.79
C LYS A 40 -3.11 -41.36 -4.96
N VAL A 41 -2.26 -40.72 -4.19
CA VAL A 41 -2.06 -39.27 -4.20
C VAL A 41 -0.85 -38.96 -5.07
N TYR A 42 -0.98 -38.01 -5.96
CA TYR A 42 0.09 -37.56 -6.84
C TYR A 42 0.50 -36.14 -6.44
N THR A 43 1.78 -35.93 -6.24
CA THR A 43 2.29 -34.69 -5.63
C THR A 43 2.70 -33.64 -6.64
N THR A 44 2.93 -34.00 -7.90
CA THR A 44 3.29 -33.07 -8.97
C THR A 44 2.67 -33.50 -10.29
N TYR A 45 2.45 -32.54 -11.17
CA TYR A 45 2.02 -32.82 -12.51
C TYR A 45 2.97 -33.77 -13.28
N ALA A 46 4.25 -33.50 -13.24
CA ALA A 46 5.27 -34.36 -13.83
C ALA A 46 5.38 -35.73 -13.12
N GLY A 47 4.94 -35.82 -11.88
CA GLY A 47 4.94 -37.05 -11.09
C GLY A 47 3.79 -37.99 -11.42
N ILE A 48 2.71 -37.51 -12.05
CA ILE A 48 1.55 -38.34 -12.40
C ILE A 48 1.96 -39.45 -13.38
N SER A 49 2.81 -39.15 -14.35
CA SER A 49 3.30 -40.13 -15.32
C SER A 49 4.11 -41.28 -14.71
N LYS A 50 4.66 -41.03 -13.53
CA LYS A 50 5.54 -41.99 -12.83
C LYS A 50 4.84 -42.73 -11.70
N ALA A 51 3.62 -42.35 -11.38
CA ALA A 51 2.86 -42.97 -10.31
C ALA A 51 2.06 -44.15 -10.87
N ALA A 52 2.22 -45.30 -10.24
CA ALA A 52 1.32 -46.44 -10.34
C ALA A 52 0.74 -46.76 -11.70
N ASN A 53 1.48 -47.41 -12.53
CA ASN A 53 1.01 -47.96 -13.81
C ASN A 53 0.42 -46.94 -14.82
N TRP A 54 0.56 -45.67 -14.57
CA TRP A 54 0.19 -44.63 -15.50
C TRP A 54 1.31 -44.39 -16.52
N THR A 55 0.95 -44.50 -17.79
CA THR A 55 1.83 -44.24 -18.91
C THR A 55 1.61 -42.82 -19.44
N ASP A 56 2.53 -42.31 -20.23
CA ASP A 56 2.36 -41.02 -20.90
C ASP A 56 1.11 -40.99 -21.79
N SER A 57 0.75 -42.15 -22.39
CA SER A 57 -0.48 -42.29 -23.17
C SER A 57 -1.73 -42.20 -22.27
N ALA A 58 -1.69 -42.73 -21.05
CA ALA A 58 -2.76 -42.61 -20.09
C ALA A 58 -2.95 -41.17 -19.61
N LEU A 59 -1.87 -40.48 -19.38
CA LEU A 59 -1.85 -39.05 -19.08
C LEU A 59 -2.39 -38.21 -20.23
N SER A 60 -1.93 -38.52 -21.45
CA SER A 60 -2.39 -37.83 -22.65
C SER A 60 -3.88 -38.00 -22.88
N ALA A 61 -4.41 -39.20 -22.62
CA ALA A 61 -5.83 -39.44 -22.68
C ALA A 61 -6.62 -38.80 -21.56
N LEU A 62 -6.08 -38.71 -20.36
CA LEU A 62 -6.63 -37.93 -19.27
C LEU A 62 -6.73 -36.44 -19.65
N TYR A 63 -5.67 -35.89 -20.23
CA TYR A 63 -5.65 -34.55 -20.76
C TYR A 63 -6.65 -34.33 -21.88
N SER A 64 -6.76 -35.27 -22.80
CA SER A 64 -7.71 -35.21 -23.89
C SER A 64 -9.15 -35.23 -23.39
N TYR A 65 -9.44 -36.05 -22.41
CA TYR A 65 -10.78 -36.19 -21.82
C TYR A 65 -11.16 -34.97 -20.99
N TYR A 66 -10.22 -34.48 -20.18
CA TYR A 66 -10.42 -33.28 -19.33
C TYR A 66 -9.80 -32.02 -19.95
N GLY A 67 -9.38 -32.04 -21.19
CA GLY A 67 -8.54 -31.05 -21.80
C GLY A 67 -9.03 -29.61 -21.69
N LYS A 68 -10.34 -29.39 -21.72
CA LYS A 68 -10.92 -28.07 -21.43
C LYS A 68 -10.88 -27.75 -19.94
N THR A 69 -11.05 -28.75 -19.10
CA THR A 69 -11.06 -28.59 -17.63
C THR A 69 -9.67 -28.46 -17.07
N VAL A 70 -8.70 -29.20 -17.59
CA VAL A 70 -7.29 -29.10 -17.19
C VAL A 70 -6.69 -27.74 -17.56
N ARG A 71 -6.99 -27.22 -18.75
CA ARG A 71 -6.56 -25.86 -19.15
C ARG A 71 -7.21 -24.76 -18.35
N GLY A 72 -8.42 -24.99 -17.85
CA GLY A 72 -9.14 -24.07 -16.98
C GLY A 72 -8.76 -24.18 -15.50
N LEU A 73 -7.93 -25.16 -15.12
CA LEU A 73 -7.56 -25.39 -13.73
C LEU A 73 -6.40 -24.50 -13.26
N PHE A 74 -5.63 -23.96 -14.18
CA PHE A 74 -4.52 -23.07 -13.86
C PHE A 74 -4.84 -21.65 -14.30
N HIS A 75 -4.70 -20.75 -13.41
CA HIS A 75 -4.93 -19.35 -13.65
C HIS A 75 -3.72 -18.54 -13.21
N THR A 76 -3.30 -17.65 -14.06
CA THR A 76 -2.21 -16.71 -13.73
C THR A 76 -2.80 -15.47 -13.11
N ILE A 77 -2.31 -15.15 -11.93
CA ILE A 77 -2.54 -13.89 -11.22
C ILE A 77 -1.32 -13.02 -11.44
N ASP A 78 -1.49 -11.97 -12.22
CA ASP A 78 -0.46 -10.98 -12.50
C ASP A 78 -0.64 -9.80 -11.55
N VAL A 79 0.37 -9.51 -10.73
CA VAL A 79 0.30 -8.43 -9.73
C VAL A 79 1.28 -7.35 -10.11
N ARG A 80 0.75 -6.14 -10.31
CA ARG A 80 1.48 -4.97 -10.81
C ARG A 80 1.44 -3.83 -9.81
N LYS A 81 2.41 -2.94 -9.92
CA LYS A 81 2.50 -1.72 -9.14
C LYS A 81 2.43 -0.48 -10.02
N SER A 82 1.71 0.54 -9.55
CA SER A 82 1.72 1.88 -10.10
C SER A 82 2.76 2.76 -9.38
N THR A 83 2.86 4.02 -9.78
CA THR A 83 3.66 5.03 -9.07
C THR A 83 3.20 5.11 -7.60
N GLY A 84 4.17 5.23 -6.69
CA GLY A 84 3.89 5.30 -5.26
C GLY A 84 3.74 3.95 -4.56
N ILE A 85 3.86 2.83 -5.28
CA ILE A 85 3.94 1.48 -4.70
C ILE A 85 5.38 0.98 -4.77
N SER A 86 5.94 0.60 -3.63
CA SER A 86 7.32 0.09 -3.53
C SER A 86 7.42 -1.37 -3.95
N CYS A 87 6.55 -2.23 -3.44
CA CYS A 87 6.52 -3.65 -3.79
C CYS A 87 5.11 -4.22 -3.81
N VAL A 88 4.97 -5.34 -4.52
CA VAL A 88 3.77 -6.17 -4.57
C VAL A 88 4.16 -7.65 -4.46
N SER A 89 3.25 -8.47 -4.00
CA SER A 89 3.44 -9.92 -3.89
C SER A 89 2.13 -10.69 -4.13
N GLY A 90 2.21 -12.02 -4.19
CA GLY A 90 1.06 -12.90 -4.40
C GLY A 90 0.72 -13.17 -5.85
N GLY A 91 1.55 -12.69 -6.81
CA GLY A 91 1.45 -13.08 -8.21
C GLY A 91 1.97 -14.49 -8.45
N GLY A 92 1.43 -15.17 -9.46
CA GLY A 92 1.83 -16.52 -9.81
C GLY A 92 0.76 -17.28 -10.56
N THR A 93 1.06 -18.54 -10.87
CA THR A 93 0.11 -19.46 -11.47
C THR A 93 -0.45 -20.38 -10.39
N TYR A 94 -1.75 -20.38 -10.23
CA TYR A 94 -2.46 -21.09 -9.18
C TYR A 94 -3.54 -21.99 -9.75
N CYS A 95 -3.91 -22.99 -8.98
CA CYS A 95 -5.02 -23.86 -9.32
C CYS A 95 -6.37 -23.17 -9.09
N TYR A 96 -7.35 -23.53 -9.88
CA TYR A 96 -8.73 -23.17 -9.60
C TYR A 96 -9.12 -23.51 -8.14
N GLY A 97 -9.74 -22.58 -7.46
CA GLY A 97 -10.15 -22.75 -6.07
C GLY A 97 -9.06 -22.58 -5.03
N THR A 98 -7.80 -22.27 -5.42
CA THR A 98 -6.75 -21.91 -4.45
C THR A 98 -7.07 -20.56 -3.84
N TYR A 99 -6.96 -20.46 -2.52
CA TYR A 99 -7.02 -19.16 -1.83
C TYR A 99 -5.67 -18.46 -1.92
N VAL A 100 -5.66 -17.26 -2.45
CA VAL A 100 -4.45 -16.43 -2.64
C VAL A 100 -4.64 -15.10 -1.97
N THR A 101 -3.56 -14.58 -1.41
CA THR A 101 -3.51 -13.21 -0.90
C THR A 101 -2.49 -12.42 -1.72
N ILE A 102 -2.93 -11.35 -2.34
CA ILE A 102 -2.05 -10.35 -2.94
C ILE A 102 -1.79 -9.23 -1.94
N SER A 103 -0.59 -8.66 -1.97
CA SER A 103 -0.23 -7.57 -1.07
C SER A 103 0.57 -6.49 -1.77
N ALA A 104 0.44 -5.26 -1.29
CA ALA A 104 1.18 -4.10 -1.75
C ALA A 104 1.72 -3.30 -0.57
N SER A 105 2.91 -2.72 -0.74
CA SER A 105 3.47 -1.74 0.18
C SER A 105 3.66 -0.42 -0.54
N SER A 106 3.25 0.67 0.10
CA SER A 106 3.47 2.01 -0.44
C SER A 106 4.93 2.42 -0.34
N SER A 107 5.37 3.27 -1.24
CA SER A 107 6.61 4.02 -1.10
C SER A 107 6.47 5.10 -0.02
N ALA A 108 7.60 5.57 0.51
CA ALA A 108 7.61 6.70 1.42
C ALA A 108 6.85 7.89 0.83
N GLY A 109 6.04 8.54 1.65
CA GLY A 109 5.23 9.68 1.24
C GLY A 109 3.96 9.36 0.45
N TYR A 110 3.67 8.09 0.20
CA TYR A 110 2.46 7.67 -0.51
C TYR A 110 1.56 6.81 0.36
N ASP A 111 0.27 6.85 0.07
CA ASP A 111 -0.75 6.04 0.71
C ASP A 111 -1.37 5.11 -0.32
N PHE A 112 -1.45 3.81 0.01
CA PHE A 112 -2.18 2.85 -0.81
C PHE A 112 -3.64 3.29 -0.92
N THR A 113 -4.22 3.15 -2.11
CA THR A 113 -5.63 3.50 -2.34
C THR A 113 -6.49 2.27 -2.57
N ASN A 114 -6.18 1.51 -3.58
CA ASN A 114 -6.96 0.34 -3.96
C ASN A 114 -6.21 -0.52 -4.99
N TRP A 115 -6.80 -1.66 -5.30
CA TRP A 115 -6.44 -2.47 -6.44
C TRP A 115 -7.35 -2.12 -7.64
N ASN A 116 -6.79 -2.11 -8.85
CA ASN A 116 -7.51 -1.93 -10.12
C ASN A 116 -8.39 -0.68 -10.22
N ASN A 117 -8.13 0.36 -9.43
CA ASN A 117 -9.02 1.52 -9.27
C ASN A 117 -10.43 1.15 -8.76
N ASP A 118 -10.57 0.02 -8.08
CA ASP A 118 -11.80 -0.42 -7.48
C ASP A 118 -11.83 -0.07 -5.99
N SER A 119 -12.74 0.81 -5.59
CA SER A 119 -12.87 1.28 -4.20
C SER A 119 -13.29 0.16 -3.23
N SER A 120 -13.90 -0.91 -3.71
CA SER A 120 -14.23 -2.07 -2.89
C SER A 120 -12.99 -2.89 -2.49
N MET A 121 -11.87 -2.71 -3.21
CA MET A 121 -10.59 -3.37 -2.99
C MET A 121 -9.59 -2.43 -2.32
N SER A 122 -9.99 -1.76 -1.25
CA SER A 122 -9.22 -0.69 -0.57
C SER A 122 -8.19 -1.19 0.45
N SER A 123 -8.13 -2.48 0.72
CA SER A 123 -7.10 -3.06 1.59
C SER A 123 -5.82 -3.35 0.81
N SER A 124 -4.67 -2.97 1.35
CA SER A 124 -3.36 -3.30 0.76
C SER A 124 -3.05 -4.80 0.78
N SER A 125 -3.79 -5.58 1.55
CA SER A 125 -3.77 -7.04 1.55
C SER A 125 -5.18 -7.53 1.15
N TYR A 126 -5.28 -8.24 0.03
CA TYR A 126 -6.56 -8.70 -0.51
C TYR A 126 -6.51 -10.19 -0.82
N GLY A 127 -7.42 -10.94 -0.19
CA GLY A 127 -7.51 -12.39 -0.33
C GLY A 127 -8.74 -12.83 -1.12
N PHE A 128 -8.56 -13.81 -2.01
CA PHE A 128 -9.64 -14.35 -2.84
C PHE A 128 -9.36 -15.77 -3.29
N TYR A 129 -10.41 -16.47 -3.72
CA TYR A 129 -10.27 -17.76 -4.37
C TYR A 129 -10.05 -17.58 -5.87
N VAL A 130 -9.06 -18.26 -6.42
CA VAL A 130 -8.70 -18.19 -7.84
C VAL A 130 -9.72 -18.95 -8.66
N ASN A 131 -10.65 -18.26 -9.28
CA ASN A 131 -11.67 -18.79 -10.15
C ASN A 131 -11.39 -18.48 -11.64
N SER A 132 -10.51 -17.54 -11.90
CA SER A 132 -10.05 -17.13 -13.24
C SER A 132 -8.68 -16.46 -13.12
N GLY A 133 -7.97 -16.33 -14.23
CA GLY A 133 -6.79 -15.49 -14.31
C GLY A 133 -7.16 -14.00 -14.33
N GLY A 134 -6.24 -13.16 -13.91
CA GLY A 134 -6.47 -11.72 -13.89
C GLY A 134 -5.22 -10.92 -13.54
N THR A 135 -5.30 -9.63 -13.83
CA THR A 135 -4.27 -8.66 -13.45
C THR A 135 -4.80 -7.80 -12.31
N TYR A 136 -4.00 -7.65 -11.29
CA TYR A 136 -4.25 -6.80 -10.14
C TYR A 136 -3.18 -5.73 -10.05
N THR A 137 -3.56 -4.49 -10.28
CA THR A 137 -2.64 -3.34 -10.19
C THR A 137 -2.89 -2.59 -8.90
N ALA A 138 -1.86 -2.46 -8.07
CA ALA A 138 -1.89 -1.66 -6.85
C ALA A 138 -1.74 -0.19 -7.18
N TYR A 139 -2.61 0.66 -6.64
CA TYR A 139 -2.57 2.10 -6.79
C TYR A 139 -2.30 2.79 -5.47
N ALA A 140 -1.60 3.91 -5.56
CA ALA A 140 -1.33 4.78 -4.43
C ALA A 140 -1.53 6.24 -4.83
N LYS A 141 -1.75 7.09 -3.86
CA LYS A 141 -1.78 8.55 -4.01
C LYS A 141 -0.71 9.18 -3.13
N ALA A 142 -0.27 10.37 -3.54
CA ALA A 142 0.61 11.18 -2.71
C ALA A 142 -0.07 11.48 -1.36
N GLY A 143 0.67 11.31 -0.30
CA GLY A 143 0.21 11.59 1.04
C GLY A 143 0.11 13.08 1.30
N THR A 144 -0.80 13.48 2.16
CA THR A 144 -1.02 14.87 2.56
C THR A 144 -0.82 15.05 4.05
N ILE A 145 -0.47 16.27 4.44
CA ILE A 145 -0.49 16.73 5.83
C ILE A 145 -1.42 17.93 5.96
N ALA A 146 -2.26 17.94 6.99
CA ALA A 146 -3.03 19.10 7.39
C ALA A 146 -2.28 19.88 8.46
N VAL A 147 -1.94 21.14 8.19
CA VAL A 147 -1.21 22.00 9.13
C VAL A 147 -2.12 23.13 9.59
N THR A 148 -2.21 23.28 10.91
CA THR A 148 -2.88 24.41 11.53
C THR A 148 -1.84 25.37 12.07
N PHE A 149 -1.86 26.60 11.57
CA PHE A 149 -1.01 27.72 11.99
C PHE A 149 -1.79 28.60 12.95
N TRP A 150 -1.30 28.74 14.16
CA TRP A 150 -1.91 29.52 15.23
C TRP A 150 -1.23 30.87 15.35
N ARG A 151 -2.03 31.96 15.51
CA ARG A 151 -1.49 33.30 15.73
C ARG A 151 -0.71 33.43 17.04
N ASN A 152 -1.17 32.78 18.09
CA ASN A 152 -0.43 32.57 19.33
C ASN A 152 0.03 33.88 20.03
N THR A 153 -0.81 34.89 20.08
CA THR A 153 -0.51 36.14 20.79
C THR A 153 -0.76 36.04 22.29
N SER A 154 -1.57 35.07 22.72
CA SER A 154 -1.86 34.73 24.13
C SER A 154 -2.33 33.29 24.23
N ALA A 155 -2.41 32.75 25.46
CA ALA A 155 -2.95 31.41 25.71
C ALA A 155 -4.42 31.24 25.31
N SER A 156 -5.19 32.34 25.25
CA SER A 156 -6.60 32.37 24.84
C SER A 156 -6.80 32.70 23.36
N ASP A 157 -5.71 32.96 22.61
CA ASP A 157 -5.82 33.30 21.19
C ASP A 157 -6.23 32.07 20.38
N SER A 158 -7.38 32.17 19.73
CA SER A 158 -7.96 31.10 18.90
C SER A 158 -7.85 31.36 17.40
N GLU A 159 -7.20 32.48 17.00
CA GLU A 159 -7.02 32.78 15.58
C GLU A 159 -6.02 31.86 14.93
N LYS A 160 -6.44 31.28 13.81
CA LYS A 160 -5.66 30.27 13.10
C LYS A 160 -6.01 30.24 11.62
N ILE A 161 -5.11 29.70 10.85
CA ILE A 161 -5.38 29.27 9.47
C ILE A 161 -4.98 27.82 9.30
N SER A 162 -5.59 27.13 8.35
CA SER A 162 -5.24 25.76 8.01
C SER A 162 -4.80 25.68 6.56
N LYS A 163 -3.78 24.88 6.31
CA LYS A 163 -3.24 24.63 4.98
C LYS A 163 -2.86 23.17 4.85
N SER A 164 -3.10 22.57 3.69
CA SER A 164 -2.65 21.22 3.38
C SER A 164 -1.44 21.28 2.46
N TYR A 165 -0.53 20.32 2.67
CA TYR A 165 0.65 20.12 1.83
C TYR A 165 0.66 18.69 1.34
N THR A 166 1.05 18.50 0.07
CA THR A 166 1.04 17.19 -0.59
C THR A 166 2.47 16.76 -0.88
N TYR A 167 2.78 15.50 -0.60
CA TYR A 167 4.06 14.91 -0.93
C TYR A 167 4.31 14.94 -2.45
N GLY A 168 5.49 15.38 -2.84
CA GLY A 168 5.86 15.48 -4.26
C GLY A 168 5.52 16.82 -4.92
N ASP A 169 4.66 17.65 -4.33
CA ASP A 169 4.44 19.00 -4.83
C ASP A 169 5.66 19.86 -4.57
N ILE A 170 6.00 20.67 -5.56
CA ILE A 170 7.11 21.63 -5.49
C ILE A 170 6.58 23.02 -5.12
N ASN A 171 7.45 23.89 -4.65
CA ASN A 171 7.14 25.30 -4.30
C ASN A 171 6.09 25.45 -3.20
N GLN A 172 5.96 24.49 -2.32
CA GLN A 172 5.13 24.61 -1.13
C GLN A 172 5.90 25.38 -0.04
N ALA A 173 5.20 26.32 0.59
CA ALA A 173 5.76 27.09 1.72
C ALA A 173 4.70 27.34 2.78
N PHE A 174 5.13 27.68 3.99
CA PHE A 174 4.30 28.16 5.05
C PHE A 174 3.56 29.43 4.60
N PRO A 175 2.35 29.70 5.13
CA PRO A 175 1.54 30.81 4.66
C PRO A 175 2.18 32.15 5.04
N ALA A 176 2.10 33.11 4.13
CA ALA A 176 2.26 34.51 4.52
C ALA A 176 1.01 34.95 5.30
N VAL A 177 1.21 35.50 6.47
CA VAL A 177 0.13 35.99 7.33
C VAL A 177 0.33 37.48 7.63
N GLY A 178 -0.79 38.23 7.68
CA GLY A 178 -0.79 39.64 8.05
C GLY A 178 -1.08 39.88 9.54
N TRP A 179 -0.81 38.90 10.39
CA TRP A 179 -1.06 39.02 11.82
C TRP A 179 -0.17 40.07 12.47
N GLN A 180 -0.73 40.75 13.45
CA GLN A 180 -0.05 41.82 14.20
C GLN A 180 -0.24 41.63 15.70
N MET A 181 0.75 42.01 16.47
CA MET A 181 0.75 42.07 17.91
C MET A 181 1.41 43.39 18.32
N ALA A 182 0.74 44.21 19.13
CA ALA A 182 1.25 45.50 19.53
C ALA A 182 2.62 45.35 20.27
N GLY A 183 3.62 46.11 19.85
CA GLY A 183 4.96 46.06 20.44
C GLY A 183 5.84 44.87 19.99
N TYR A 184 5.30 44.02 19.11
CA TYR A 184 6.02 42.82 18.65
C TYR A 184 6.01 42.71 17.12
N HIS A 185 6.96 41.99 16.59
CA HIS A 185 6.94 41.51 15.21
C HIS A 185 7.00 39.98 15.19
N MET A 186 6.42 39.40 14.16
CA MET A 186 6.45 37.96 13.98
C MET A 186 7.83 37.54 13.45
N ASN A 187 8.57 36.74 14.22
CA ASN A 187 9.94 36.30 13.91
C ASN A 187 9.98 35.00 13.11
N GLY A 188 8.90 34.23 13.13
CA GLY A 188 8.80 32.94 12.45
C GLY A 188 7.78 32.02 13.10
N TRP A 189 8.02 30.74 13.01
CA TRP A 189 7.12 29.70 13.46
C TRP A 189 7.80 28.71 14.41
N GLY A 190 7.09 28.28 15.42
CA GLY A 190 7.51 27.28 16.41
C GLY A 190 6.68 26.01 16.36
N ASN A 191 7.17 24.95 16.98
CA ASN A 191 6.46 23.69 17.13
C ASN A 191 5.49 23.68 18.32
N ASN A 192 5.71 24.60 19.29
CA ASN A 192 4.92 24.70 20.50
C ASN A 192 4.46 26.13 20.74
N SER A 193 3.35 26.30 21.46
CA SER A 193 2.80 27.62 21.79
C SER A 193 3.67 28.46 22.74
N TYR A 194 4.64 27.84 23.39
CA TYR A 194 5.58 28.49 24.31
C TYR A 194 6.98 28.69 23.73
N ASP A 195 7.18 28.40 22.45
CA ASP A 195 8.46 28.63 21.79
C ASP A 195 8.76 30.14 21.73
N THR A 196 9.92 30.53 22.23
CA THR A 196 10.42 31.92 22.19
C THR A 196 11.41 32.16 21.06
N THR A 197 11.85 31.08 20.42
CA THR A 197 12.74 31.10 19.26
C THR A 197 12.08 30.41 18.09
N ALA A 198 12.10 31.04 16.92
CA ALA A 198 11.55 30.47 15.71
C ALA A 198 12.38 29.26 15.26
N GLY A 199 11.70 28.11 15.14
CA GLY A 199 12.26 26.89 14.56
C GLY A 199 12.17 26.89 13.02
N TYR A 200 11.28 27.69 12.45
CA TYR A 200 11.09 27.85 11.02
C TYR A 200 10.99 29.33 10.65
N PRO A 201 11.56 29.77 9.52
CA PRO A 201 11.39 31.14 9.03
C PRO A 201 9.95 31.41 8.59
N LEU A 202 9.58 32.68 8.42
CA LEU A 202 8.21 33.08 8.03
C LEU A 202 7.71 32.39 6.76
N LEU A 203 8.55 32.32 5.74
CA LEU A 203 8.24 31.67 4.47
C LEU A 203 9.02 30.36 4.30
N CYS A 204 8.92 29.50 5.30
CA CYS A 204 9.60 28.20 5.28
C CYS A 204 9.09 27.34 4.13
N GLY A 205 10.00 26.90 3.26
CA GLY A 205 9.70 25.90 2.26
C GLY A 205 9.35 24.54 2.90
N VAL A 206 8.35 23.86 2.35
CA VAL A 206 7.90 22.57 2.88
C VAL A 206 8.51 21.44 2.04
N ALA A 207 9.48 20.76 2.63
CA ALA A 207 10.14 19.62 2.01
C ALA A 207 9.32 18.32 2.18
N ASN A 208 9.48 17.38 1.25
CA ASN A 208 8.84 16.06 1.32
C ASN A 208 9.15 15.31 2.62
N SER A 209 10.41 15.36 3.09
CA SER A 209 10.83 14.75 4.35
C SER A 209 10.10 15.34 5.55
N TRP A 210 9.82 16.65 5.52
CA TRP A 210 9.05 17.30 6.58
C TRP A 210 7.59 16.83 6.57
N ILE A 211 6.97 16.73 5.37
CA ILE A 211 5.61 16.19 5.21
C ILE A 211 5.53 14.78 5.80
N GLU A 212 6.44 13.91 5.40
CA GLU A 212 6.46 12.51 5.83
C GLU A 212 6.60 12.37 7.35
N SER A 213 7.50 13.15 7.95
CA SER A 213 7.78 13.08 9.39
C SER A 213 6.66 13.66 10.27
N ASN A 214 5.78 14.50 9.72
CA ASN A 214 4.77 15.23 10.49
C ASN A 214 3.33 14.82 10.17
N ARG A 215 3.12 13.90 9.22
CA ARG A 215 1.77 13.39 8.89
C ARG A 215 1.13 12.65 10.07
N PRO A 216 -0.23 12.60 10.16
CA PRO A 216 -1.19 13.16 9.20
C PRO A 216 -1.52 14.64 9.44
N SER A 217 -1.14 15.20 10.60
CA SER A 217 -1.44 16.59 10.94
C SER A 217 -0.41 17.19 11.87
N LYS A 218 -0.25 18.51 11.82
CA LYS A 218 0.70 19.26 12.65
C LYS A 218 0.10 20.61 13.06
N ASN A 219 0.36 21.02 14.30
CA ASN A 219 0.16 22.39 14.76
C ASN A 219 1.48 23.15 14.71
N ILE A 220 1.41 24.37 14.25
CA ILE A 220 2.53 25.32 14.15
C ILE A 220 2.07 26.61 14.78
N TYR A 221 2.92 27.32 15.50
CA TYR A 221 2.60 28.46 16.28
C TYR A 221 3.47 29.66 15.87
N ALA A 222 2.87 30.84 15.72
CA ALA A 222 3.64 32.07 15.50
C ALA A 222 4.55 32.35 16.70
N VAL A 223 5.77 32.72 16.41
CA VAL A 223 6.74 33.16 17.41
C VAL A 223 6.92 34.66 17.27
N TRP A 224 6.63 35.35 18.36
CA TRP A 224 6.66 36.80 18.44
C TRP A 224 7.92 37.26 19.17
N GLN A 225 8.53 38.33 18.65
CA GLN A 225 9.68 38.94 19.24
C GLN A 225 9.35 40.44 19.50
N GLU A 226 9.75 40.93 20.64
CA GLU A 226 9.61 42.33 21.00
C GLU A 226 10.30 43.24 20.01
N ASN A 227 9.68 44.37 19.70
CA ASN A 227 10.28 45.38 18.86
C ASN A 227 11.32 46.17 19.68
N GLU A 228 12.48 46.39 19.11
CA GLU A 228 13.48 47.25 19.68
C GLU A 228 13.43 48.60 18.96
N TYR A 229 13.44 49.66 19.75
CA TYR A 229 13.45 51.03 19.25
C TYR A 229 14.68 51.76 19.80
N THR A 230 15.41 52.46 18.93
CA THR A 230 16.48 53.34 19.34
C THR A 230 15.92 54.76 19.43
N ILE A 231 16.09 55.40 20.57
CA ILE A 231 15.71 56.78 20.76
C ILE A 231 17.02 57.59 20.82
N GLU A 232 17.18 58.49 19.88
CA GLU A 232 18.29 59.47 19.88
C GLU A 232 17.80 60.75 20.51
N TYR A 233 18.57 61.26 21.48
CA TYR A 233 18.35 62.53 22.09
C TYR A 233 19.27 63.59 21.49
N ASP A 234 18.85 64.85 21.48
CA ASP A 234 19.68 66.00 21.00
C ASP A 234 21.04 66.12 21.68
N THR A 235 21.20 65.46 22.81
CA THR A 235 22.50 65.39 23.55
C THR A 235 23.50 64.47 22.93
N GLY A 236 23.17 63.74 21.82
CA GLY A 236 24.02 62.74 21.18
C GLY A 236 24.13 61.41 21.94
N VAL A 237 23.27 61.19 22.94
CA VAL A 237 23.22 59.93 23.68
C VAL A 237 22.10 59.02 23.08
N SER A 238 22.50 57.84 22.59
CA SER A 238 21.54 56.83 22.10
C SER A 238 21.20 55.87 23.21
N ALA A 239 19.91 55.53 23.34
CA ALA A 239 19.41 54.49 24.23
C ALA A 239 18.50 53.53 23.47
N THR A 240 18.61 52.22 23.73
CA THR A 240 17.70 51.22 23.20
C THR A 240 16.62 50.91 24.22
N VAL A 241 15.36 51.03 23.82
CA VAL A 241 14.20 50.72 24.66
C VAL A 241 13.52 49.48 24.11
N LYS A 242 13.34 48.48 24.97
CA LYS A 242 12.48 47.34 24.67
C LYS A 242 11.08 47.60 25.18
N TYR A 243 10.10 47.41 24.32
CA TYR A 243 8.69 47.45 24.74
C TYR A 243 8.36 46.11 25.42
N SER A 244 7.92 46.14 26.66
CA SER A 244 7.40 45.02 27.43
C SER A 244 5.87 45.08 27.48
#